data_9f156883b4852222b366caca17f0f6f2
#
_entry.id   9f156883b4852222b366caca17f0f6f2
#
_cell.length_a   1.000
_cell.length_b   1.000
_cell.length_c   1.000
_cell.angle_alpha   90.00
_cell.angle_beta   90.00
_cell.angle_gamma   90.00
#
_symmetry.space_group_name_H-M   'P 1'
#
loop_
_entity.id
_entity.type
_entity.pdbx_description
1 polymer ?
#
loop_
_entity_poly.entity_id
_entity_poly.type
_entity_poly.pdbx_seq_one_letter_code
_entity_poly.pdbx_strand_id
1 'polypeptide(L)'
;MKSFLIYIALFFSVSVCAQLPNGFVYVASVVPDLQVELRYCTNNNFVGTPIDDYNANKLILTEKAAQALKLVQKELLQQNLCLRVYDGYRPQQAVNHFIRWAKDLNDTLNKQQFYPDIHKKALFKEGYIASKSGHSRGSTVDLTIVDANTNKPLDMGSPYDFFGNESWTNYSNTTEEQKANRQLLKSVMQKHGFVNFYKEWWHYSLYEEPFPDTYFDFPVN
;
A
#
# COMPACT_ATOMS: atom_id res chain seq x y z
N MET A 1 38.78 -49.80 27.14
CA MET A 1 37.93 -48.59 27.23
C MET A 1 38.08 -47.84 25.90
N LYS A 2 37.01 -47.83 25.08
CA LYS A 2 36.99 -47.08 23.81
C LYS A 2 36.34 -45.71 24.06
N SER A 3 37.13 -44.63 24.01
CA SER A 3 36.63 -43.25 24.15
C SER A 3 35.90 -42.85 22.86
N PHE A 4 34.60 -42.53 22.96
CA PHE A 4 33.81 -41.99 21.89
C PHE A 4 33.93 -40.44 21.94
N LEU A 5 34.57 -39.85 20.94
CA LEU A 5 34.57 -38.40 20.74
C LEU A 5 33.27 -38.00 20.02
N ILE A 6 32.41 -37.24 20.73
CA ILE A 6 31.20 -36.65 20.16
C ILE A 6 31.59 -35.29 19.55
N TYR A 7 31.54 -35.17 18.21
CA TYR A 7 31.67 -33.90 17.51
C TYR A 7 30.30 -33.20 17.53
N ILE A 8 30.21 -32.10 18.29
CA ILE A 8 29.05 -31.21 18.22
C ILE A 8 29.28 -30.25 17.08
N ALA A 9 28.55 -30.42 15.95
CA ALA A 9 28.53 -29.47 14.86
C ALA A 9 27.59 -28.31 15.24
N LEU A 10 28.16 -27.14 15.54
CA LEU A 10 27.40 -25.90 15.69
C LEU A 10 26.95 -25.39 14.30
N PHE A 11 25.68 -25.54 14.01
CA PHE A 11 25.06 -24.88 12.84
C PHE A 11 24.86 -23.41 13.16
N PHE A 12 25.70 -22.52 12.63
CA PHE A 12 25.43 -21.09 12.57
C PHE A 12 24.39 -20.86 11.46
N SER A 13 23.15 -20.62 11.83
CA SER A 13 22.15 -20.08 10.89
C SER A 13 22.48 -18.61 10.63
N VAL A 14 23.11 -18.34 9.49
CA VAL A 14 23.26 -16.97 8.98
C VAL A 14 21.90 -16.56 8.43
N SER A 15 21.20 -15.70 9.18
CA SER A 15 20.02 -15.02 8.63
C SER A 15 20.49 -14.07 7.54
N VAL A 16 20.37 -14.49 6.28
CA VAL A 16 20.57 -13.61 5.13
C VAL A 16 19.38 -12.66 5.12
N CYS A 17 19.58 -11.45 5.66
CA CYS A 17 18.62 -10.37 5.45
C CYS A 17 18.68 -10.04 3.95
N ALA A 18 17.63 -10.35 3.19
CA ALA A 18 17.58 -10.04 1.77
C ALA A 18 17.72 -8.53 1.60
N GLN A 19 18.78 -8.10 0.95
CA GLN A 19 19.05 -6.70 0.68
C GLN A 19 18.04 -6.20 -0.36
N LEU A 20 17.41 -5.05 -0.09
CA LEU A 20 16.52 -4.41 -1.07
C LEU A 20 17.29 -4.07 -2.36
N PRO A 21 16.62 -4.09 -3.52
CA PRO A 21 17.22 -3.60 -4.76
C PRO A 21 17.68 -2.14 -4.62
N ASN A 22 18.72 -1.79 -5.39
CA ASN A 22 19.24 -0.43 -5.41
C ASN A 22 18.13 0.59 -5.71
N GLY A 23 18.09 1.67 -4.95
CA GLY A 23 17.08 2.73 -5.07
C GLY A 23 15.81 2.50 -4.25
N PHE A 24 15.70 1.36 -3.53
CA PHE A 24 14.61 1.08 -2.59
C PHE A 24 15.08 1.18 -1.14
N VAL A 25 14.16 1.60 -0.26
CA VAL A 25 14.38 1.70 1.18
C VAL A 25 13.17 1.18 1.96
N TYR A 26 13.42 0.67 3.15
CA TYR A 26 12.37 0.54 4.16
C TYR A 26 12.01 1.95 4.65
N VAL A 27 10.75 2.33 4.49
CA VAL A 27 10.32 3.72 4.79
C VAL A 27 10.54 4.08 6.26
N ALA A 28 10.49 3.12 7.17
CA ALA A 28 10.79 3.34 8.59
C ALA A 28 12.20 3.93 8.84
N SER A 29 13.17 3.70 7.95
CA SER A 29 14.52 4.31 8.06
C SER A 29 14.56 5.79 7.66
N VAL A 30 13.53 6.27 6.93
CA VAL A 30 13.44 7.66 6.41
C VAL A 30 12.39 8.46 7.17
N VAL A 31 11.27 7.81 7.52
CA VAL A 31 10.10 8.40 8.20
C VAL A 31 9.70 7.48 9.37
N PRO A 32 10.42 7.50 10.49
CA PRO A 32 10.21 6.57 11.59
C PRO A 32 8.83 6.70 12.26
N ASP A 33 8.24 7.90 12.21
CA ASP A 33 6.94 8.21 12.85
C ASP A 33 5.74 7.90 11.95
N LEU A 34 5.96 7.35 10.77
CA LEU A 34 4.90 7.02 9.82
C LEU A 34 4.10 5.81 10.31
N GLN A 35 2.78 5.94 10.34
CA GLN A 35 1.94 4.79 10.63
C GLN A 35 1.82 3.88 9.41
N VAL A 36 2.04 2.58 9.61
CA VAL A 36 2.00 1.58 8.56
C VAL A 36 0.99 0.49 8.93
N GLU A 37 0.00 0.28 8.06
CA GLU A 37 -1.05 -0.73 8.18
C GLU A 37 -1.20 -1.44 6.83
N LEU A 38 -0.19 -2.22 6.41
CA LEU A 38 -0.24 -2.93 5.14
C LEU A 38 -1.35 -3.98 5.15
N ARG A 39 -2.47 -3.67 4.49
CA ARG A 39 -3.68 -4.51 4.47
C ARG A 39 -3.43 -5.86 3.81
N TYR A 40 -2.56 -5.92 2.84
CA TYR A 40 -2.26 -7.13 2.07
C TYR A 40 -1.46 -8.19 2.83
N CYS A 41 -0.85 -7.83 3.98
CA CYS A 41 -0.27 -8.81 4.91
C CYS A 41 -1.33 -9.56 5.75
N THR A 42 -2.60 -9.17 5.68
CA THR A 42 -3.68 -9.66 6.55
C THR A 42 -4.91 -10.09 5.74
N ASN A 43 -5.95 -10.57 6.41
CA ASN A 43 -7.23 -10.88 5.79
C ASN A 43 -8.10 -9.62 5.54
N ASN A 44 -7.70 -8.45 6.02
CA ASN A 44 -8.47 -7.20 5.88
C ASN A 44 -8.19 -6.51 4.54
N ASN A 45 -8.49 -7.19 3.45
CA ASN A 45 -8.38 -6.73 2.07
C ASN A 45 -9.54 -7.30 1.22
N PHE A 46 -9.67 -6.87 -0.02
CA PHE A 46 -10.80 -7.28 -0.87
C PHE A 46 -10.78 -8.77 -1.29
N VAL A 47 -9.62 -9.44 -1.19
CA VAL A 47 -9.50 -10.89 -1.43
C VAL A 47 -9.99 -11.68 -0.22
N GLY A 48 -9.67 -11.21 1.01
CA GLY A 48 -10.03 -11.86 2.27
C GLY A 48 -8.97 -12.82 2.82
N THR A 49 -7.81 -12.90 2.17
CA THR A 49 -6.65 -13.68 2.61
C THR A 49 -5.37 -12.85 2.44
N PRO A 50 -4.26 -13.17 3.12
CA PRO A 50 -2.98 -12.54 2.85
C PRO A 50 -2.59 -12.70 1.38
N ILE A 51 -2.00 -11.66 0.83
CA ILE A 51 -1.61 -11.62 -0.58
C ILE A 51 -0.19 -12.16 -0.74
N ASP A 52 0.05 -12.88 -1.83
CA ASP A 52 1.36 -13.46 -2.14
C ASP A 52 2.47 -12.39 -2.04
N ASP A 53 3.61 -12.77 -1.50
CA ASP A 53 4.80 -11.96 -1.30
C ASP A 53 4.66 -10.76 -0.34
N TYR A 54 3.54 -10.61 0.36
CA TYR A 54 3.41 -9.72 1.51
C TYR A 54 3.70 -10.48 2.81
N ASN A 55 4.97 -10.77 3.08
CA ASN A 55 5.40 -11.61 4.21
C ASN A 55 5.59 -10.82 5.51
N ALA A 56 5.67 -9.49 5.44
CA ALA A 56 5.87 -8.62 6.60
C ALA A 56 5.14 -7.29 6.46
N ASN A 57 4.72 -6.70 7.58
CA ASN A 57 4.17 -5.34 7.62
C ASN A 57 5.30 -4.30 7.56
N LYS A 58 6.06 -4.29 6.45
CA LYS A 58 7.16 -3.37 6.21
C LYS A 58 6.93 -2.58 4.94
N LEU A 59 6.74 -1.27 5.08
CA LEU A 59 6.57 -0.39 3.95
C LEU A 59 7.89 -0.18 3.21
N ILE A 60 7.89 -0.49 1.93
CA ILE A 60 9.01 -0.30 1.02
C ILE A 60 8.58 0.72 -0.05
N LEU A 61 9.46 1.67 -0.36
CA LEU A 61 9.30 2.60 -1.48
C LEU A 61 10.65 2.84 -2.14
N THR A 62 10.65 3.47 -3.32
CA THR A 62 11.88 4.08 -3.82
C THR A 62 12.34 5.17 -2.85
N GLU A 63 13.65 5.36 -2.74
CA GLU A 63 14.22 6.39 -1.85
C GLU A 63 13.64 7.78 -2.14
N LYS A 64 13.49 8.13 -3.43
CA LYS A 64 12.90 9.41 -3.86
C LYS A 64 11.45 9.57 -3.36
N ALA A 65 10.62 8.53 -3.48
CA ALA A 65 9.24 8.56 -2.99
C ALA A 65 9.19 8.63 -1.45
N ALA A 66 10.06 7.90 -0.74
CA ALA A 66 10.15 7.96 0.71
C ALA A 66 10.56 9.36 1.22
N GLN A 67 11.51 10.03 0.55
CA GLN A 67 11.90 11.40 0.89
C GLN A 67 10.77 12.42 0.64
N ALA A 68 10.03 12.28 -0.46
CA ALA A 68 8.86 13.11 -0.73
C ALA A 68 7.76 12.88 0.34
N LEU A 69 7.51 11.62 0.71
CA LEU A 69 6.54 11.27 1.75
C LEU A 69 6.92 11.85 3.13
N LYS A 70 8.23 11.91 3.44
CA LYS A 70 8.74 12.58 4.65
C LYS A 70 8.34 14.04 4.73
N LEU A 71 8.34 14.75 3.60
CA LEU A 71 7.93 16.16 3.55
C LEU A 71 6.43 16.31 3.80
N VAL A 72 5.60 15.41 3.23
CA VAL A 72 4.15 15.35 3.49
C VAL A 72 3.89 15.13 4.98
N GLN A 73 4.51 14.12 5.58
CA GLN A 73 4.38 13.80 7.00
C GLN A 73 4.75 15.00 7.88
N LYS A 74 5.89 15.65 7.59
CA LYS A 74 6.36 16.82 8.32
C LYS A 74 5.36 17.98 8.28
N GLU A 75 4.72 18.22 7.14
CA GLU A 75 3.74 19.31 6.98
C GLU A 75 2.45 18.99 7.76
N LEU A 76 1.95 17.76 7.71
CA LEU A 76 0.75 17.35 8.43
C LEU A 76 0.94 17.39 9.94
N LEU A 77 2.12 17.03 10.45
CA LEU A 77 2.43 17.08 11.89
C LEU A 77 2.32 18.51 12.47
N GLN A 78 2.52 19.55 11.67
CA GLN A 78 2.30 20.95 12.11
C GLN A 78 0.84 21.27 12.41
N GLN A 79 -0.08 20.41 11.96
CA GLN A 79 -1.54 20.54 12.15
C GLN A 79 -2.09 19.45 13.08
N ASN A 80 -1.24 18.75 13.84
CA ASN A 80 -1.60 17.56 14.63
C ASN A 80 -2.24 16.42 13.81
N LEU A 81 -1.85 16.34 12.55
CA LEU A 81 -2.25 15.27 11.62
C LEU A 81 -1.02 14.45 11.23
N CYS A 82 -1.22 13.20 10.86
CA CYS A 82 -0.16 12.35 10.33
C CYS A 82 -0.70 11.40 9.26
N LEU A 83 0.19 10.77 8.51
CA LEU A 83 -0.18 9.78 7.50
C LEU A 83 -0.32 8.39 8.12
N ARG A 84 -1.26 7.61 7.57
CA ARG A 84 -1.29 6.16 7.69
C ARG A 84 -1.27 5.54 6.30
N VAL A 85 -0.29 4.64 6.07
CA VAL A 85 -0.08 4.01 4.76
C VAL A 85 -0.66 2.61 4.77
N TYR A 86 -1.45 2.29 3.75
CA TYR A 86 -2.10 1.00 3.53
C TYR A 86 -1.35 0.11 2.56
N ASP A 87 -0.65 0.72 1.56
CA ASP A 87 0.19 0.01 0.60
C ASP A 87 1.29 0.93 0.04
N GLY A 88 2.40 0.32 -0.38
CA GLY A 88 3.52 0.99 -1.05
C GLY A 88 4.01 0.18 -2.23
N TYR A 89 5.28 -0.22 -2.24
CA TYR A 89 5.75 -1.18 -3.23
C TYR A 89 4.96 -2.48 -3.13
N ARG A 90 4.45 -2.94 -4.27
CA ARG A 90 3.67 -4.17 -4.43
C ARG A 90 4.38 -5.09 -5.41
N PRO A 91 4.81 -6.30 -5.00
CA PRO A 91 5.40 -7.27 -5.92
C PRO A 91 4.49 -7.58 -7.10
N GLN A 92 5.07 -7.89 -8.27
CA GLN A 92 4.25 -8.33 -9.43
C GLN A 92 3.50 -9.64 -9.11
N GLN A 93 4.06 -10.52 -8.25
CA GLN A 93 3.37 -11.73 -7.78
C GLN A 93 2.08 -11.40 -7.02
N ALA A 94 2.06 -10.34 -6.22
CA ALA A 94 0.84 -9.87 -5.56
C ALA A 94 -0.21 -9.41 -6.59
N VAL A 95 0.19 -8.70 -7.64
CA VAL A 95 -0.69 -8.33 -8.76
C VAL A 95 -1.23 -9.58 -9.46
N ASN A 96 -0.38 -10.59 -9.67
CA ASN A 96 -0.79 -11.87 -10.25
C ASN A 96 -1.79 -12.61 -9.34
N HIS A 97 -1.66 -12.49 -8.01
CA HIS A 97 -2.67 -13.01 -7.07
C HIS A 97 -4.03 -12.34 -7.27
N PHE A 98 -4.08 -11.02 -7.38
CA PHE A 98 -5.33 -10.29 -7.67
C PHE A 98 -5.97 -10.74 -8.98
N ILE A 99 -5.16 -11.01 -10.02
CA ILE A 99 -5.65 -11.51 -11.31
C ILE A 99 -6.25 -12.91 -11.16
N ARG A 100 -5.61 -13.83 -10.42
CA ARG A 100 -6.13 -15.19 -10.16
C ARG A 100 -7.44 -15.12 -9.40
N TRP A 101 -7.48 -14.34 -8.31
CA TRP A 101 -8.68 -14.11 -7.52
C TRP A 101 -9.82 -13.52 -8.35
N ALA A 102 -9.55 -12.51 -9.19
CA ALA A 102 -10.58 -11.87 -10.01
C ALA A 102 -11.18 -12.82 -11.06
N LYS A 103 -10.43 -13.83 -11.53
CA LYS A 103 -10.90 -14.87 -12.45
C LYS A 103 -11.74 -15.95 -11.77
N ASP A 104 -11.54 -16.20 -10.48
CA ASP A 104 -12.39 -17.12 -9.72
C ASP A 104 -13.67 -16.40 -9.28
N LEU A 105 -14.73 -16.60 -10.05
CA LEU A 105 -16.01 -15.91 -9.81
C LEU A 105 -16.75 -16.40 -8.54
N ASN A 106 -16.35 -17.54 -7.98
CA ASN A 106 -16.97 -18.12 -6.79
C ASN A 106 -16.34 -17.61 -5.50
N ASP A 107 -15.09 -17.12 -5.56
CA ASP A 107 -14.43 -16.50 -4.42
C ASP A 107 -14.95 -15.08 -4.19
N THR A 108 -15.90 -14.95 -3.28
CA THR A 108 -16.59 -13.68 -2.96
C THR A 108 -16.56 -13.36 -1.47
N LEU A 109 -15.53 -13.85 -0.76
CA LEU A 109 -15.44 -13.80 0.72
C LEU A 109 -15.71 -12.39 1.28
N ASN A 110 -15.04 -11.38 0.76
CA ASN A 110 -15.17 -10.00 1.24
C ASN A 110 -16.00 -9.09 0.31
N LYS A 111 -16.85 -9.70 -0.56
CA LYS A 111 -17.65 -8.93 -1.52
C LYS A 111 -18.48 -7.85 -0.85
N GLN A 112 -19.20 -8.18 0.21
CA GLN A 112 -20.11 -7.24 0.87
C GLN A 112 -19.41 -5.99 1.41
N GLN A 113 -18.15 -6.13 1.82
CA GLN A 113 -17.37 -5.03 2.40
C GLN A 113 -16.70 -4.16 1.35
N PHE A 114 -16.17 -4.76 0.27
CA PHE A 114 -15.28 -4.05 -0.65
C PHE A 114 -15.89 -3.81 -2.04
N TYR A 115 -16.82 -4.66 -2.51
CA TYR A 115 -17.39 -4.53 -3.87
C TYR A 115 -18.83 -5.03 -3.94
N PRO A 116 -19.75 -4.55 -3.06
CA PRO A 116 -21.12 -5.07 -2.95
C PRO A 116 -21.86 -5.03 -4.28
N ASP A 117 -21.71 -3.95 -5.03
CA ASP A 117 -22.46 -3.65 -6.25
C ASP A 117 -21.71 -4.01 -7.54
N ILE A 118 -20.45 -4.50 -7.43
CA ILE A 118 -19.63 -4.83 -8.59
C ILE A 118 -19.56 -6.34 -8.79
N HIS A 119 -19.81 -6.79 -10.02
CA HIS A 119 -19.57 -8.18 -10.41
C HIS A 119 -18.09 -8.40 -10.74
N LYS A 120 -17.48 -9.48 -10.26
CA LYS A 120 -16.06 -9.80 -10.53
C LYS A 120 -15.72 -9.81 -12.03
N LYS A 121 -16.67 -10.20 -12.90
CA LYS A 121 -16.50 -10.13 -14.37
C LYS A 121 -16.21 -8.71 -14.89
N ALA A 122 -16.63 -7.68 -14.16
CA ALA A 122 -16.43 -6.28 -14.55
C ALA A 122 -15.09 -5.70 -14.08
N LEU A 123 -14.40 -6.33 -13.12
CA LEU A 123 -13.22 -5.76 -12.45
C LEU A 123 -12.11 -5.31 -13.41
N PHE A 124 -11.81 -6.11 -14.44
CA PHE A 124 -10.82 -5.75 -15.46
C PHE A 124 -11.30 -4.62 -16.36
N LYS A 125 -12.57 -4.70 -16.81
CA LYS A 125 -13.17 -3.70 -17.69
C LYS A 125 -13.30 -2.33 -17.03
N GLU A 126 -13.67 -2.32 -15.75
CA GLU A 126 -13.83 -1.09 -14.95
C GLU A 126 -12.49 -0.54 -14.43
N GLY A 127 -11.40 -1.31 -14.60
CA GLY A 127 -10.04 -0.88 -14.25
C GLY A 127 -9.66 -1.06 -12.78
N TYR A 128 -10.44 -1.82 -11.99
CA TYR A 128 -10.10 -2.15 -10.60
C TYR A 128 -8.94 -3.14 -10.50
N ILE A 129 -8.85 -4.08 -11.45
CA ILE A 129 -7.75 -5.03 -11.54
C ILE A 129 -7.06 -4.87 -12.89
N ALA A 130 -5.74 -4.74 -12.87
CA ALA A 130 -4.89 -4.61 -14.04
C ALA A 130 -3.77 -5.65 -14.02
N SER A 131 -3.16 -5.90 -15.20
CA SER A 131 -2.03 -6.85 -15.31
C SER A 131 -0.71 -6.29 -14.81
N LYS A 132 -0.62 -4.98 -14.67
CA LYS A 132 0.53 -4.23 -14.13
C LYS A 132 0.03 -3.14 -13.20
N SER A 133 0.78 -2.84 -12.15
CA SER A 133 0.42 -1.82 -11.16
C SER A 133 1.52 -0.76 -11.03
N GLY A 134 1.12 0.49 -10.83
CA GLY A 134 2.05 1.57 -10.46
C GLY A 134 2.86 1.25 -9.22
N HIS A 135 2.24 0.56 -8.25
CA HIS A 135 2.89 0.11 -7.02
C HIS A 135 4.12 -0.79 -7.28
N SER A 136 4.09 -1.63 -8.33
CA SER A 136 5.23 -2.50 -8.67
C SER A 136 6.47 -1.72 -9.17
N ARG A 137 6.32 -0.43 -9.46
CA ARG A 137 7.44 0.48 -9.77
C ARG A 137 8.07 1.13 -8.54
N GLY A 138 7.43 0.96 -7.36
CA GLY A 138 7.94 1.38 -6.06
C GLY A 138 7.78 2.85 -5.71
N SER A 139 7.08 3.64 -6.52
CA SER A 139 6.86 5.08 -6.26
C SER A 139 5.38 5.45 -6.11
N THR A 140 4.52 4.45 -5.97
CA THR A 140 3.09 4.61 -5.71
C THR A 140 2.77 4.22 -4.27
N VAL A 141 1.85 4.94 -3.63
CA VAL A 141 1.47 4.75 -2.24
C VAL A 141 -0.04 4.95 -2.08
N ASP A 142 -0.66 4.07 -1.29
CA ASP A 142 -2.04 4.18 -0.83
C ASP A 142 -2.07 4.58 0.64
N LEU A 143 -2.77 5.66 0.97
CA LEU A 143 -2.70 6.24 2.32
C LEU A 143 -3.92 7.08 2.70
N THR A 144 -4.00 7.41 3.97
CA THR A 144 -4.97 8.36 4.53
C THR A 144 -4.30 9.31 5.52
N ILE A 145 -5.06 10.32 5.97
CA ILE A 145 -4.70 11.20 7.07
C ILE A 145 -5.38 10.67 8.34
N VAL A 146 -4.65 10.70 9.45
CA VAL A 146 -5.18 10.41 10.79
C VAL A 146 -4.88 11.59 11.73
N ASP A 147 -5.74 11.80 12.71
CA ASP A 147 -5.49 12.71 13.82
C ASP A 147 -4.37 12.12 14.71
N ALA A 148 -3.29 12.87 14.90
CA ALA A 148 -2.10 12.37 15.59
C ALA A 148 -2.32 12.14 17.11
N ASN A 149 -3.32 12.80 17.72
CA ASN A 149 -3.63 12.66 19.14
C ASN A 149 -4.54 11.47 19.41
N THR A 150 -5.56 11.25 18.55
CA THR A 150 -6.59 10.23 18.73
C THR A 150 -6.32 8.96 17.95
N ASN A 151 -5.41 9.01 16.99
CA ASN A 151 -5.09 7.93 16.06
C ASN A 151 -6.29 7.49 15.18
N LYS A 152 -7.30 8.35 15.02
CA LYS A 152 -8.47 8.09 14.20
C LYS A 152 -8.26 8.61 12.79
N PRO A 153 -8.57 7.84 11.74
CA PRO A 153 -8.53 8.35 10.37
C PRO A 153 -9.60 9.43 10.18
N LEU A 154 -9.27 10.44 9.36
CA LEU A 154 -10.27 11.39 8.87
C LEU A 154 -11.28 10.63 8.00
N ASP A 155 -12.54 11.03 8.10
CA ASP A 155 -13.60 10.45 7.26
C ASP A 155 -13.44 10.87 5.80
N MET A 156 -13.13 9.90 4.95
CA MET A 156 -12.97 10.09 3.50
C MET A 156 -14.25 9.72 2.71
N GLY A 157 -15.32 9.28 3.37
CA GLY A 157 -16.61 8.95 2.76
C GLY A 157 -16.69 7.56 2.13
N SER A 158 -15.58 6.89 1.92
CA SER A 158 -15.52 5.47 1.58
C SER A 158 -14.28 4.83 2.22
N PRO A 159 -14.31 3.52 2.55
CA PRO A 159 -13.12 2.84 3.04
C PRO A 159 -12.06 2.69 1.93
N TYR A 160 -10.83 2.43 2.37
CA TYR A 160 -9.73 2.02 1.48
C TYR A 160 -10.10 0.73 0.72
N ASP A 161 -9.69 0.62 -0.54
CA ASP A 161 -9.98 -0.50 -1.45
C ASP A 161 -11.48 -0.76 -1.73
N PHE A 162 -12.35 0.18 -1.50
CA PHE A 162 -13.75 0.05 -1.89
C PHE A 162 -13.91 0.26 -3.40
N PHE A 163 -14.44 -0.74 -4.10
CA PHE A 163 -14.70 -0.70 -5.55
C PHE A 163 -16.07 -0.08 -5.81
N GLY A 164 -16.06 1.20 -6.14
CA GLY A 164 -17.26 1.99 -6.39
C GLY A 164 -16.90 3.44 -6.70
N ASN A 165 -17.86 4.18 -7.24
CA ASN A 165 -17.68 5.61 -7.54
C ASN A 165 -17.50 6.44 -6.26
N GLU A 166 -17.92 5.91 -5.11
CA GLU A 166 -17.72 6.48 -3.77
C GLU A 166 -16.24 6.70 -3.45
N SER A 167 -15.36 5.92 -4.06
CA SER A 167 -13.91 6.02 -3.91
C SER A 167 -13.27 7.10 -4.79
N TRP A 168 -13.99 7.63 -5.77
CA TRP A 168 -13.44 8.66 -6.64
C TRP A 168 -13.13 9.93 -5.86
N THR A 169 -11.97 10.52 -6.08
CA THR A 169 -11.51 11.70 -5.35
C THR A 169 -12.52 12.86 -5.38
N ASN A 170 -13.21 13.04 -6.51
CA ASN A 170 -14.21 14.09 -6.71
C ASN A 170 -15.64 13.51 -6.73
N TYR A 171 -15.93 12.45 -5.99
CA TYR A 171 -17.28 11.92 -5.89
C TYR A 171 -18.23 12.98 -5.31
N SER A 172 -19.33 13.24 -6.00
CA SER A 172 -20.20 14.38 -5.70
C SER A 172 -21.09 14.17 -4.47
N ASN A 173 -21.44 12.93 -4.15
CA ASN A 173 -22.32 12.61 -3.03
C ASN A 173 -21.51 12.34 -1.74
N THR A 174 -20.67 13.31 -1.36
CA THR A 174 -19.91 13.34 -0.11
C THR A 174 -20.37 14.51 0.75
N THR A 175 -20.19 14.43 2.07
CA THR A 175 -20.37 15.57 2.96
C THR A 175 -19.31 16.63 2.70
N GLU A 176 -19.53 17.87 3.13
CA GLU A 176 -18.51 18.93 3.00
C GLU A 176 -17.24 18.59 3.78
N GLU A 177 -17.36 17.90 4.92
CA GLU A 177 -16.21 17.42 5.69
C GLU A 177 -15.40 16.37 4.91
N GLN A 178 -16.05 15.34 4.37
CA GLN A 178 -15.39 14.30 3.56
C GLN A 178 -14.68 14.88 2.33
N LYS A 179 -15.33 15.84 1.67
CA LYS A 179 -14.77 16.58 0.55
C LYS A 179 -13.54 17.39 0.96
N ALA A 180 -13.62 18.11 2.10
CA ALA A 180 -12.50 18.87 2.64
C ALA A 180 -11.31 17.95 3.01
N ASN A 181 -11.57 16.79 3.62
CA ASN A 181 -10.56 15.81 3.99
C ASN A 181 -9.84 15.23 2.75
N ARG A 182 -10.59 14.84 1.70
CA ARG A 182 -10.00 14.40 0.41
C ARG A 182 -9.17 15.51 -0.24
N GLN A 183 -9.66 16.75 -0.20
CA GLN A 183 -8.95 17.89 -0.79
C GLN A 183 -7.68 18.22 -0.01
N LEU A 184 -7.69 18.11 1.32
CA LEU A 184 -6.49 18.26 2.16
C LEU A 184 -5.43 17.24 1.78
N LEU A 185 -5.81 15.95 1.74
CA LEU A 185 -4.90 14.87 1.34
C LEU A 185 -4.32 15.12 -0.05
N LYS A 186 -5.17 15.41 -1.03
CA LYS A 186 -4.76 15.68 -2.40
C LYS A 186 -3.80 16.87 -2.48
N SER A 187 -4.11 17.97 -1.80
CA SER A 187 -3.31 19.19 -1.87
C SER A 187 -1.92 19.00 -1.28
N VAL A 188 -1.81 18.36 -0.10
CA VAL A 188 -0.52 18.13 0.54
C VAL A 188 0.34 17.13 -0.27
N MET A 189 -0.26 16.07 -0.82
CA MET A 189 0.44 15.10 -1.65
C MET A 189 0.95 15.76 -2.95
N GLN A 190 0.10 16.55 -3.64
CA GLN A 190 0.48 17.27 -4.86
C GLN A 190 1.60 18.28 -4.63
N LYS A 191 1.56 19.02 -3.52
CA LYS A 191 2.60 19.98 -3.14
C LYS A 191 3.98 19.33 -3.04
N HIS A 192 4.03 18.05 -2.67
CA HIS A 192 5.27 17.28 -2.52
C HIS A 192 5.54 16.31 -3.67
N GLY A 193 4.97 16.58 -4.85
CA GLY A 193 5.31 15.91 -6.11
C GLY A 193 4.56 14.62 -6.42
N PHE A 194 3.52 14.30 -5.67
CA PHE A 194 2.65 13.15 -5.97
C PHE A 194 1.45 13.55 -6.84
N VAL A 195 1.00 12.63 -7.68
CA VAL A 195 -0.18 12.77 -8.54
C VAL A 195 -1.23 11.76 -8.10
N ASN A 196 -2.46 12.24 -7.89
CA ASN A 196 -3.59 11.40 -7.50
C ASN A 196 -4.17 10.64 -8.71
N PHE A 197 -4.52 9.38 -8.52
CA PHE A 197 -5.39 8.65 -9.44
C PHE A 197 -6.85 8.97 -9.12
N TYR A 198 -7.55 9.61 -10.03
CA TYR A 198 -8.86 10.22 -9.77
C TYR A 198 -9.97 9.26 -9.32
N LYS A 199 -9.84 7.94 -9.58
CA LYS A 199 -10.82 6.92 -9.16
C LYS A 199 -10.63 6.43 -7.73
N GLU A 200 -9.52 6.82 -7.08
CA GLU A 200 -9.13 6.33 -5.75
C GLU A 200 -8.59 7.51 -4.93
N TRP A 201 -9.33 7.95 -3.91
CA TRP A 201 -8.95 9.11 -3.09
C TRP A 201 -7.63 8.87 -2.33
N TRP A 202 -7.27 7.62 -2.09
CA TRP A 202 -6.06 7.20 -1.35
C TRP A 202 -4.81 7.05 -2.21
N HIS A 203 -4.93 6.91 -3.55
CA HIS A 203 -3.87 6.46 -4.47
C HIS A 203 -3.08 7.61 -5.08
N TYR A 204 -1.76 7.59 -4.85
CA TYR A 204 -0.83 8.62 -5.30
C TYR A 204 0.45 8.02 -5.84
N SER A 205 0.89 8.47 -7.02
CA SER A 205 2.19 8.12 -7.61
C SER A 205 3.09 9.35 -7.65
N LEU A 206 4.38 9.18 -7.37
CA LEU A 206 5.35 10.26 -7.54
C LEU A 206 5.43 10.63 -9.04
N TYR A 207 5.34 11.93 -9.35
CA TYR A 207 5.34 12.40 -10.75
C TYR A 207 6.62 12.03 -11.48
N GLU A 208 7.78 12.22 -10.84
CA GLU A 208 9.09 11.86 -11.38
C GLU A 208 9.58 10.55 -10.77
N GLU A 209 8.98 9.44 -11.16
CA GLU A 209 9.39 8.11 -10.72
C GLU A 209 10.81 7.78 -11.21
N PRO A 210 11.70 7.21 -10.36
CA PRO A 210 13.03 6.77 -10.81
C PRO A 210 12.97 5.55 -11.73
N PHE A 211 11.91 4.75 -11.69
CA PHE A 211 11.75 3.52 -12.47
C PHE A 211 10.40 3.48 -13.21
N PRO A 212 10.10 4.42 -14.13
CA PRO A 212 8.77 4.56 -14.72
C PRO A 212 8.31 3.36 -15.56
N ASP A 213 9.26 2.55 -16.07
CA ASP A 213 8.99 1.43 -16.96
C ASP A 213 9.37 0.05 -16.37
N THR A 214 9.88 0.03 -15.12
CA THR A 214 10.35 -1.21 -14.48
C THR A 214 9.36 -1.69 -13.41
N TYR A 215 8.83 -2.88 -13.59
CA TYR A 215 7.93 -3.55 -12.64
C TYR A 215 8.73 -4.61 -11.88
N PHE A 216 8.93 -4.37 -10.60
CA PHE A 216 9.72 -5.23 -9.74
C PHE A 216 8.89 -6.38 -9.17
N ASP A 217 9.59 -7.47 -8.78
CA ASP A 217 8.96 -8.68 -8.25
C ASP A 217 9.82 -9.30 -7.14
N PHE A 218 10.16 -8.52 -6.13
CA PHE A 218 10.83 -9.01 -4.94
C PHE A 218 9.85 -8.98 -3.75
N PRO A 219 9.92 -9.95 -2.81
CA PRO A 219 8.95 -10.03 -1.72
C PRO A 219 9.12 -8.90 -0.71
N VAL A 220 8.04 -8.54 -0.02
CA VAL A 220 8.00 -7.65 1.14
C VAL A 220 8.29 -8.50 2.39
N ASN A 221 9.54 -8.44 2.90
CA ASN A 221 10.05 -9.26 4.02
C ASN A 221 10.44 -8.43 5.24
#